data_ced59b06aa55c4120a353f6610ad8632
#
_entry.id   ced59b06aa55c4120a353f6610ad8632
#
_cell.length_a   1.000
_cell.length_b   1.000
_cell.length_c   1.000
_cell.angle_alpha   90.00
_cell.angle_beta   90.00
_cell.angle_gamma   90.00
#
_symmetry.space_group_name_H-M   'P 1'
#
loop_
_entity.id
_entity.type
_entity.pdbx_description
1 polymer ?
#
loop_
_entity_poly.entity_id
_entity_poly.type
_entity_poly.pdbx_seq_one_letter_code
_entity_poly.pdbx_strand_id
1 'polypeptide(L)'
;MSQSLQRLRAQLNDPLFIRSGKGITPTTVGINLHHHLEENLNSIEQTINILNNAQIKKSFVIYCPQIVAHGRFSGLLSSLLADENYDIEHNDVLLSPESAEDLLAYRKADLVFSFAPVNSRSIVCTRFMKLAMLLACSKDHPRLGDSATLEELSQEKYTLMRSQENGIKEFQLQSNILLPDRNVCFRSDSLLSIMNIIGVSDLIGFVPTILFERYKDHLNLKSISLPFAPPQVDVYMLYNRSALNSSVFSQFIEKIEVE
;
A
#
# COMPACT_ATOMS: atom_id res chain seq x y z
N MET A 1 13.72 28.04 23.16
CA MET A 1 12.37 27.88 22.56
C MET A 1 12.05 29.15 21.81
N SER A 2 11.53 29.10 20.58
CA SER A 2 11.29 30.31 19.74
C SER A 2 10.23 31.20 20.38
N GLN A 3 10.46 32.54 20.40
CA GLN A 3 9.47 33.52 20.88
C GLN A 3 8.14 33.43 20.13
N SER A 4 8.18 33.07 18.83
CA SER A 4 7.00 32.88 18.01
C SER A 4 6.11 31.74 18.55
N LEU A 5 6.71 30.62 18.96
CA LEU A 5 5.97 29.50 19.52
C LEU A 5 5.32 29.85 20.87
N GLN A 6 6.00 30.66 21.70
CA GLN A 6 5.42 31.14 22.96
C GLN A 6 4.21 32.05 22.74
N ARG A 7 4.27 32.91 21.72
CA ARG A 7 3.13 33.79 21.35
C ARG A 7 1.93 32.98 20.86
N LEU A 8 2.16 31.99 20.00
CA LEU A 8 1.12 31.09 19.52
C LEU A 8 0.44 30.32 20.66
N ARG A 9 1.21 29.79 21.60
CA ARG A 9 0.66 29.12 22.79
C ARG A 9 -0.22 30.04 23.62
N ALA A 10 0.19 31.28 23.81
CA ALA A 10 -0.59 32.27 24.55
C ALA A 10 -1.87 32.67 23.81
N GLN A 11 -1.82 32.83 22.48
CA GLN A 11 -2.98 33.16 21.66
C GLN A 11 -4.01 32.06 21.58
N LEU A 12 -3.56 30.80 21.49
CA LEU A 12 -4.43 29.65 21.35
C LEU A 12 -4.84 29.02 22.70
N ASN A 13 -4.26 29.51 23.78
CA ASN A 13 -4.41 28.97 25.14
C ASN A 13 -4.16 27.44 25.18
N ASP A 14 -3.16 26.98 24.41
CA ASP A 14 -2.83 25.57 24.26
C ASP A 14 -1.30 25.39 24.19
N PRO A 15 -0.72 24.37 24.84
CA PRO A 15 0.72 24.10 24.80
C PRO A 15 1.24 23.73 23.43
N LEU A 16 0.39 23.36 22.47
CA LEU A 16 0.66 22.87 21.11
C LEU A 16 1.46 21.57 21.05
N PHE A 17 2.34 21.33 22.02
CA PHE A 17 3.13 20.11 22.16
C PHE A 17 3.20 19.69 23.63
N ILE A 18 2.99 18.42 23.89
CA ILE A 18 3.08 17.78 25.21
C ILE A 18 4.19 16.73 25.22
N ARG A 19 4.79 16.46 26.38
CA ARG A 19 5.71 15.34 26.55
C ARG A 19 4.89 14.04 26.68
N SER A 20 5.25 13.05 25.87
CA SER A 20 4.65 11.70 25.90
C SER A 20 5.77 10.67 25.84
N GLY A 21 5.97 9.94 26.93
CA GLY A 21 7.00 8.90 27.01
C GLY A 21 8.39 9.39 26.64
N LYS A 22 8.96 8.90 25.52
CA LYS A 22 10.33 9.22 25.06
C LYS A 22 10.42 10.46 24.16
N GLY A 23 9.30 11.16 23.91
CA GLY A 23 9.30 12.23 22.92
C GLY A 23 8.35 13.40 23.22
N ILE A 24 8.10 14.19 22.17
CA ILE A 24 7.16 15.31 22.18
C ILE A 24 6.07 14.98 21.17
N THR A 25 4.81 15.07 21.60
CA THR A 25 3.62 14.82 20.76
C THR A 25 2.83 16.12 20.62
N PRO A 26 2.32 16.47 19.43
CA PRO A 26 1.44 17.61 19.29
C PRO A 26 0.10 17.39 19.98
N THR A 27 -0.53 18.48 20.44
CA THR A 27 -1.92 18.47 20.90
C THR A 27 -2.88 18.43 19.73
N THR A 28 -4.16 18.15 19.96
CA THR A 28 -5.19 18.23 18.92
C THR A 28 -5.25 19.65 18.30
N VAL A 29 -5.08 20.69 19.12
CA VAL A 29 -5.00 22.10 18.64
C VAL A 29 -3.76 22.29 17.78
N GLY A 30 -2.62 21.73 18.18
CA GLY A 30 -1.37 21.78 17.42
C GLY A 30 -1.50 21.10 16.06
N ILE A 31 -2.15 19.95 15.99
CA ILE A 31 -2.43 19.22 14.73
C ILE A 31 -3.34 20.05 13.83
N ASN A 32 -4.43 20.56 14.35
CA ASN A 32 -5.39 21.36 13.57
C ASN A 32 -4.76 22.66 13.05
N LEU A 33 -3.96 23.34 13.89
CA LEU A 33 -3.21 24.52 13.47
C LEU A 33 -2.23 24.22 12.34
N HIS A 34 -1.49 23.13 12.46
CA HIS A 34 -0.57 22.69 11.40
C HIS A 34 -1.33 22.51 10.08
N HIS A 35 -2.45 21.79 10.09
CA HIS A 35 -3.26 21.56 8.89
C HIS A 35 -3.70 22.88 8.21
N HIS A 36 -4.24 23.81 8.98
CA HIS A 36 -4.70 25.08 8.41
C HIS A 36 -3.57 25.96 7.91
N LEU A 37 -2.43 25.97 8.59
CA LEU A 37 -1.28 26.73 8.15
C LEU A 37 -0.65 26.14 6.87
N GLU A 38 -0.56 24.84 6.78
CA GLU A 38 0.00 24.13 5.62
C GLU A 38 -0.86 24.36 4.37
N GLU A 39 -2.19 24.26 4.48
CA GLU A 39 -3.12 24.57 3.39
C GLU A 39 -2.93 26.01 2.87
N ASN A 40 -2.83 26.96 3.81
CA ASN A 40 -2.65 28.36 3.46
C ASN A 40 -1.27 28.66 2.85
N LEU A 41 -0.21 28.04 3.37
CA LEU A 41 1.15 28.16 2.81
C LEU A 41 1.21 27.60 1.40
N ASN A 42 0.67 26.41 1.16
CA ASN A 42 0.58 25.81 -0.16
C ASN A 42 -0.20 26.70 -1.15
N SER A 43 -1.28 27.33 -0.69
CA SER A 43 -2.06 28.29 -1.52
C SER A 43 -1.27 29.53 -1.85
N ILE A 44 -0.47 30.04 -0.90
CA ILE A 44 0.43 31.19 -1.12
C ILE A 44 1.55 30.84 -2.11
N GLU A 45 2.19 29.68 -1.94
CA GLU A 45 3.22 29.19 -2.85
C GLU A 45 2.67 28.98 -4.27
N GLN A 46 1.48 28.41 -4.40
CA GLN A 46 0.80 28.28 -5.69
C GLN A 46 0.57 29.66 -6.33
N THR A 47 0.12 30.64 -5.57
CA THR A 47 -0.10 31.99 -6.06
C THR A 47 1.20 32.64 -6.54
N ILE A 48 2.29 32.50 -5.78
CA ILE A 48 3.61 33.03 -6.14
C ILE A 48 4.12 32.34 -7.43
N ASN A 49 3.94 31.04 -7.54
CA ASN A 49 4.37 30.27 -8.71
C ASN A 49 3.59 30.66 -9.97
N ILE A 50 2.27 30.93 -9.86
CA ILE A 50 1.45 31.45 -10.95
C ILE A 50 2.00 32.82 -11.43
N LEU A 51 2.31 33.70 -10.50
CA LEU A 51 2.86 35.04 -10.82
C LEU A 51 4.23 34.97 -11.48
N ASN A 52 5.01 33.94 -11.21
CA ASN A 52 6.34 33.71 -11.78
C ASN A 52 6.30 32.92 -13.11
N ASN A 53 5.13 32.64 -13.69
CA ASN A 53 4.96 31.76 -14.86
C ASN A 53 5.61 30.36 -14.69
N ALA A 54 5.84 29.92 -13.47
CA ALA A 54 6.32 28.57 -13.21
C ALA A 54 5.18 27.58 -13.44
N GLN A 55 5.41 26.55 -14.23
CA GLN A 55 4.47 25.42 -14.34
C GLN A 55 4.39 24.78 -12.95
N ILE A 56 3.19 24.83 -12.35
CA ILE A 56 2.96 24.24 -11.02
C ILE A 56 2.94 22.72 -11.19
N LYS A 57 4.00 22.07 -10.76
CA LYS A 57 3.98 20.60 -10.63
C LYS A 57 3.08 20.22 -9.46
N LYS A 58 2.15 19.30 -9.74
CA LYS A 58 1.28 18.68 -8.76
C LYS A 58 2.03 17.49 -8.16
N SER A 59 2.65 17.69 -7.00
CA SER A 59 3.42 16.64 -6.33
C SER A 59 2.53 15.83 -5.42
N PHE A 60 2.64 14.49 -5.50
CA PHE A 60 1.91 13.54 -4.65
C PHE A 60 2.84 12.47 -4.12
N VAL A 61 2.75 12.21 -2.83
CA VAL A 61 3.46 11.14 -2.13
C VAL A 61 2.52 9.95 -1.94
N ILE A 62 2.83 8.84 -2.60
CA ILE A 62 1.99 7.65 -2.63
C ILE A 62 2.72 6.47 -1.98
N TYR A 63 2.10 5.86 -0.99
CA TYR A 63 2.53 4.59 -0.43
C TYR A 63 1.69 3.47 -1.03
N CYS A 64 2.31 2.70 -1.91
CA CYS A 64 1.63 1.65 -2.66
C CYS A 64 2.52 0.41 -2.75
N PRO A 65 2.14 -0.71 -2.12
CA PRO A 65 2.91 -1.94 -2.23
C PRO A 65 3.06 -2.39 -3.68
N GLN A 66 4.21 -2.93 -4.02
CA GLN A 66 4.57 -3.40 -5.37
C GLN A 66 3.48 -4.24 -6.02
N ILE A 67 2.84 -5.11 -5.25
CA ILE A 67 1.75 -5.97 -5.71
C ILE A 67 0.55 -5.19 -6.26
N VAL A 68 0.24 -4.03 -5.69
CA VAL A 68 -0.84 -3.13 -6.14
C VAL A 68 -0.36 -2.28 -7.30
N ALA A 69 0.88 -1.76 -7.21
CA ALA A 69 1.48 -0.90 -8.21
C ALA A 69 1.61 -1.58 -9.59
N HIS A 70 1.83 -2.90 -9.64
CA HIS A 70 1.96 -3.65 -10.89
C HIS A 70 0.62 -4.00 -11.57
N GLY A 71 -0.49 -3.67 -10.94
CA GLY A 71 -1.83 -3.94 -11.44
C GLY A 71 -2.50 -2.74 -12.10
N ARG A 72 -3.77 -2.58 -11.81
CA ARG A 72 -4.61 -1.47 -12.26
C ARG A 72 -3.96 -0.11 -12.04
N PHE A 73 -3.27 0.06 -10.93
CA PHE A 73 -2.60 1.32 -10.56
C PHE A 73 -1.45 1.70 -11.50
N SER A 74 -0.78 0.75 -12.18
CA SER A 74 0.31 1.07 -13.11
C SER A 74 -0.16 1.80 -14.37
N GLY A 75 -1.32 1.42 -14.90
CA GLY A 75 -1.94 2.10 -16.05
C GLY A 75 -2.29 3.55 -15.69
N LEU A 76 -2.89 3.74 -14.52
CA LEU A 76 -3.20 5.04 -14.00
C LEU A 76 -1.96 5.92 -13.81
N LEU A 77 -0.91 5.40 -13.15
CA LEU A 77 0.35 6.13 -13.00
C LEU A 77 0.94 6.55 -14.35
N SER A 78 0.89 5.66 -15.34
CA SER A 78 1.35 5.98 -16.70
C SER A 78 0.55 7.13 -17.31
N SER A 79 -0.77 7.13 -17.14
CA SER A 79 -1.63 8.20 -17.66
C SER A 79 -1.43 9.53 -16.93
N LEU A 80 -1.18 9.50 -15.64
CA LEU A 80 -0.86 10.69 -14.84
C LEU A 80 0.50 11.28 -15.21
N LEU A 81 1.52 10.43 -15.36
CA LEU A 81 2.87 10.84 -15.72
C LEU A 81 3.00 11.32 -17.18
N ALA A 82 2.02 11.02 -18.04
CA ALA A 82 1.94 11.63 -19.37
C ALA A 82 1.59 13.13 -19.33
N ASP A 83 1.04 13.61 -18.21
CA ASP A 83 0.84 15.04 -17.94
C ASP A 83 2.09 15.57 -17.20
N GLU A 84 2.90 16.42 -17.87
CA GLU A 84 4.15 16.98 -17.33
C GLU A 84 3.97 17.79 -16.02
N ASN A 85 2.73 18.08 -15.65
CA ASN A 85 2.39 18.80 -14.44
C ASN A 85 2.36 17.90 -13.18
N TYR A 86 2.45 16.58 -13.32
CA TYR A 86 2.46 15.66 -12.19
C TYR A 86 3.90 15.26 -11.82
N ASP A 87 4.16 15.24 -10.51
CA ASP A 87 5.36 14.69 -9.88
C ASP A 87 4.91 13.69 -8.81
N ILE A 88 5.32 12.44 -8.94
CA ILE A 88 4.83 11.36 -8.08
C ILE A 88 6.00 10.69 -7.39
N GLU A 89 6.03 10.79 -6.07
CA GLU A 89 6.90 9.99 -5.22
C GLU A 89 6.18 8.69 -4.84
N HIS A 90 6.73 7.55 -5.27
CA HIS A 90 6.20 6.23 -4.97
C HIS A 90 7.05 5.51 -3.91
N ASN A 91 6.41 5.12 -2.83
CA ASN A 91 7.02 4.37 -1.74
C ASN A 91 6.46 2.94 -1.71
N ASP A 92 7.31 1.93 -2.01
CA ASP A 92 6.97 0.51 -1.95
C ASP A 92 7.13 -0.01 -0.52
N VAL A 93 6.12 0.18 0.31
CA VAL A 93 6.12 -0.23 1.72
C VAL A 93 4.79 -0.85 2.11
N LEU A 94 4.85 -1.95 2.84
CA LEU A 94 3.70 -2.53 3.54
C LEU A 94 3.54 -1.85 4.90
N LEU A 95 2.46 -1.13 5.10
CA LEU A 95 2.20 -0.33 6.29
C LEU A 95 1.16 -0.99 7.20
N SER A 96 1.39 -0.92 8.52
CA SER A 96 0.32 -1.22 9.47
C SER A 96 -0.79 -0.14 9.39
N PRO A 97 -2.03 -0.46 9.81
CA PRO A 97 -3.11 0.53 9.83
C PRO A 97 -2.76 1.81 10.61
N GLU A 98 -2.07 1.66 11.75
CA GLU A 98 -1.63 2.78 12.59
C GLU A 98 -0.59 3.65 11.86
N SER A 99 0.39 3.01 11.19
CA SER A 99 1.41 3.72 10.41
C SER A 99 0.80 4.45 9.21
N ALA A 100 -0.20 3.85 8.54
CA ALA A 100 -0.93 4.48 7.45
C ALA A 100 -1.72 5.70 7.94
N GLU A 101 -2.40 5.57 9.10
CA GLU A 101 -3.12 6.67 9.73
C GLU A 101 -2.19 7.84 10.08
N ASP A 102 -1.05 7.57 10.69
CA ASP A 102 -0.05 8.59 11.05
C ASP A 102 0.49 9.32 9.81
N LEU A 103 0.86 8.59 8.75
CA LEU A 103 1.36 9.19 7.52
C LEU A 103 0.35 10.15 6.89
N LEU A 104 -0.92 9.75 6.85
CA LEU A 104 -2.01 10.56 6.31
C LEU A 104 -2.38 11.72 7.25
N ALA A 105 -2.40 11.50 8.57
CA ALA A 105 -2.71 12.52 9.56
C ALA A 105 -1.65 13.63 9.59
N TYR A 106 -0.37 13.26 9.45
CA TYR A 106 0.76 14.21 9.40
C TYR A 106 1.11 14.66 7.98
N ARG A 107 0.26 14.38 6.99
CA ARG A 107 0.44 14.75 5.57
C ARG A 107 1.82 14.37 4.99
N LYS A 108 2.38 13.29 5.47
CA LYS A 108 3.60 12.68 4.92
C LYS A 108 3.30 11.77 3.71
N ALA A 109 2.03 11.45 3.52
CA ALA A 109 1.50 10.76 2.35
C ALA A 109 0.18 11.42 1.94
N ASP A 110 -0.06 11.50 0.64
CA ASP A 110 -1.33 11.93 0.07
C ASP A 110 -2.26 10.73 -0.14
N LEU A 111 -1.69 9.60 -0.51
CA LEU A 111 -2.42 8.36 -0.82
C LEU A 111 -1.67 7.16 -0.25
N VAL A 112 -2.41 6.26 0.38
CA VAL A 112 -1.88 5.00 0.92
C VAL A 112 -2.75 3.84 0.46
N PHE A 113 -2.13 2.77 -0.03
CA PHE A 113 -2.79 1.49 -0.26
C PHE A 113 -2.43 0.51 0.85
N SER A 114 -3.45 -0.12 1.46
CA SER A 114 -3.32 -1.02 2.60
C SER A 114 -4.11 -2.31 2.36
N PHE A 115 -3.69 -3.41 2.99
CA PHE A 115 -4.43 -4.68 2.99
C PHE A 115 -5.38 -4.83 4.18
N ALA A 116 -5.50 -3.80 5.00
CA ALA A 116 -6.46 -3.74 6.09
C ALA A 116 -7.19 -2.40 6.09
N PRO A 117 -8.48 -2.38 6.46
CA PRO A 117 -9.22 -1.13 6.58
C PRO A 117 -8.73 -0.31 7.77
N VAL A 118 -8.76 1.01 7.62
CA VAL A 118 -8.53 1.97 8.70
C VAL A 118 -9.88 2.59 9.08
N ASN A 119 -10.18 2.59 10.37
CA ASN A 119 -11.41 3.17 10.91
C ASN A 119 -11.09 4.49 11.64
N SER A 120 -11.00 5.58 10.90
CA SER A 120 -10.71 6.91 11.42
C SER A 120 -11.67 7.94 10.82
N ARG A 121 -12.08 8.93 11.61
CA ARG A 121 -12.98 10.00 11.14
C ARG A 121 -12.30 10.94 10.14
N SER A 122 -11.00 11.09 10.25
CA SER A 122 -10.18 11.96 9.39
C SER A 122 -9.77 11.31 8.08
N ILE A 123 -9.88 9.97 7.96
CA ILE A 123 -9.45 9.23 6.78
C ILE A 123 -10.67 8.73 6.01
N VAL A 124 -10.59 8.84 4.70
CA VAL A 124 -11.44 8.10 3.78
C VAL A 124 -10.79 6.77 3.51
N CYS A 125 -11.53 5.69 3.71
CA CYS A 125 -11.09 4.32 3.47
C CYS A 125 -12.10 3.66 2.52
N THR A 126 -11.69 3.39 1.29
CA THR A 126 -12.51 2.74 0.28
C THR A 126 -11.88 1.44 -0.17
N ARG A 127 -12.69 0.42 -0.50
CA ARG A 127 -12.16 -0.79 -1.11
C ARG A 127 -11.77 -0.47 -2.56
N PHE A 128 -10.49 -0.62 -2.87
CA PHE A 128 -9.95 -0.34 -4.19
C PHE A 128 -10.05 -1.55 -5.14
N MET A 129 -9.61 -2.72 -4.67
CA MET A 129 -9.66 -3.95 -5.46
C MET A 129 -9.57 -5.20 -4.57
N LYS A 130 -9.83 -6.36 -5.17
CA LYS A 130 -9.50 -7.67 -4.58
C LYS A 130 -8.35 -8.29 -5.36
N LEU A 131 -7.36 -8.76 -4.65
CA LEU A 131 -6.27 -9.54 -5.21
C LEU A 131 -6.64 -11.01 -5.23
N ALA A 132 -6.79 -11.56 -6.41
CA ALA A 132 -6.89 -12.99 -6.61
C ALA A 132 -5.51 -13.62 -6.40
N MET A 133 -5.49 -14.75 -5.72
CA MET A 133 -4.28 -15.53 -5.44
C MET A 133 -4.36 -16.86 -6.16
N LEU A 134 -3.21 -17.38 -6.58
CA LEU A 134 -3.08 -18.73 -7.13
C LEU A 134 -1.87 -19.44 -6.50
N LEU A 135 -1.86 -20.76 -6.54
CA LEU A 135 -0.69 -21.53 -6.18
C LEU A 135 0.18 -21.74 -7.41
N ALA A 136 1.47 -21.41 -7.28
CA ALA A 136 2.45 -21.52 -8.35
C ALA A 136 3.58 -22.50 -8.01
N CYS A 137 4.13 -23.14 -9.03
CA CYS A 137 5.36 -23.90 -8.99
C CYS A 137 6.21 -23.61 -10.24
N SER A 138 7.42 -24.16 -10.29
CA SER A 138 8.23 -24.16 -11.51
C SER A 138 7.53 -24.94 -12.64
N LYS A 139 7.68 -24.51 -13.90
CA LYS A 139 7.28 -25.31 -15.07
C LYS A 139 7.92 -26.69 -15.07
N ASP A 140 9.16 -26.77 -14.55
CA ASP A 140 9.96 -27.99 -14.46
C ASP A 140 9.80 -28.72 -13.12
N HIS A 141 8.73 -28.45 -12.36
CA HIS A 141 8.51 -29.10 -11.06
C HIS A 141 8.44 -30.62 -11.20
N PRO A 142 9.27 -31.38 -10.44
CA PRO A 142 9.48 -32.81 -10.72
C PRO A 142 8.29 -33.70 -10.38
N ARG A 143 7.35 -33.25 -9.55
CA ARG A 143 6.24 -34.05 -8.99
C ARG A 143 4.86 -33.56 -9.36
N LEU A 144 4.70 -32.23 -9.58
CA LEU A 144 3.39 -31.61 -9.79
C LEU A 144 3.13 -31.32 -11.26
N GLY A 145 1.92 -31.69 -11.71
CA GLY A 145 1.37 -31.33 -13.02
C GLY A 145 0.66 -29.96 -13.00
N ASP A 146 -0.36 -29.85 -13.84
CA ASP A 146 -1.20 -28.64 -13.95
C ASP A 146 -2.30 -28.60 -12.86
N SER A 147 -2.52 -29.70 -12.16
CA SER A 147 -3.44 -29.83 -11.03
C SER A 147 -2.82 -30.69 -9.95
N ALA A 148 -3.27 -30.53 -8.72
CA ALA A 148 -2.81 -31.34 -7.59
C ALA A 148 -3.94 -31.61 -6.60
N THR A 149 -3.90 -32.78 -6.01
CA THR A 149 -4.77 -33.18 -4.88
C THR A 149 -4.24 -32.61 -3.56
N LEU A 150 -5.07 -32.60 -2.52
CA LEU A 150 -4.62 -32.17 -1.18
C LEU A 150 -3.51 -33.05 -0.63
N GLU A 151 -3.53 -34.34 -0.96
CA GLU A 151 -2.51 -35.30 -0.52
C GLU A 151 -1.15 -34.99 -1.18
N GLU A 152 -1.11 -34.76 -2.48
CA GLU A 152 0.10 -34.35 -3.20
C GLU A 152 0.65 -33.02 -2.64
N LEU A 153 -0.21 -32.03 -2.43
CA LEU A 153 0.17 -30.76 -1.87
C LEU A 153 0.73 -30.84 -0.44
N SER A 154 0.27 -31.78 0.37
CA SER A 154 0.77 -32.01 1.74
C SER A 154 2.21 -32.50 1.78
N GLN A 155 2.72 -33.10 0.71
CA GLN A 155 4.09 -33.62 0.58
C GLN A 155 5.08 -32.55 0.10
N GLU A 156 4.56 -31.39 -0.33
CA GLU A 156 5.41 -30.37 -0.94
C GLU A 156 5.97 -29.38 0.09
N LYS A 157 7.05 -28.71 -0.33
CA LYS A 157 7.69 -27.63 0.44
C LYS A 157 7.19 -26.27 -0.03
N TYR A 158 6.91 -25.39 0.89
CA TYR A 158 6.26 -24.12 0.62
C TYR A 158 7.16 -22.91 0.86
N THR A 159 6.92 -21.89 0.04
CA THR A 159 7.34 -20.53 0.35
C THR A 159 6.22 -19.81 1.14
N LEU A 160 6.59 -18.81 1.93
CA LEU A 160 5.65 -17.97 2.67
C LEU A 160 6.07 -16.50 2.60
N MET A 161 5.13 -15.62 2.29
CA MET A 161 5.34 -14.19 2.42
C MET A 161 5.32 -13.79 3.91
N ARG A 162 6.42 -13.18 4.37
CA ARG A 162 6.50 -12.62 5.72
C ARG A 162 5.96 -11.19 5.72
N SER A 163 4.88 -10.96 6.43
CA SER A 163 4.28 -9.63 6.58
C SER A 163 3.66 -9.46 7.97
N GLN A 164 3.64 -8.22 8.44
CA GLN A 164 2.92 -7.83 9.65
C GLN A 164 1.52 -7.28 9.34
N GLU A 165 1.21 -7.07 8.06
CA GLU A 165 -0.08 -6.58 7.60
C GLU A 165 -1.22 -7.54 7.92
N ASN A 166 -2.31 -7.00 8.49
CA ASN A 166 -3.44 -7.81 8.94
C ASN A 166 -4.13 -8.55 7.80
N GLY A 167 -4.29 -7.94 6.63
CA GLY A 167 -4.89 -8.60 5.47
C GLY A 167 -4.05 -9.78 4.95
N ILE A 168 -2.72 -9.68 4.99
CA ILE A 168 -1.84 -10.79 4.63
C ILE A 168 -1.87 -11.90 5.69
N LYS A 169 -1.91 -11.54 6.98
CA LYS A 169 -2.07 -12.53 8.07
C LYS A 169 -3.40 -13.28 7.95
N GLU A 170 -4.48 -12.57 7.66
CA GLU A 170 -5.81 -13.18 7.45
C GLU A 170 -5.79 -14.16 6.28
N PHE A 171 -5.21 -13.76 5.15
CA PHE A 171 -4.99 -14.66 4.01
C PHE A 171 -4.21 -15.92 4.41
N GLN A 172 -3.14 -15.77 5.21
CA GLN A 172 -2.34 -16.89 5.66
C GLN A 172 -3.12 -17.84 6.59
N LEU A 173 -3.93 -17.28 7.49
CA LEU A 173 -4.81 -18.08 8.38
C LEU A 173 -5.83 -18.88 7.56
N GLN A 174 -6.52 -18.24 6.64
CA GLN A 174 -7.49 -18.91 5.77
C GLN A 174 -6.82 -19.97 4.90
N SER A 175 -5.64 -19.68 4.35
CA SER A 175 -4.86 -20.65 3.57
C SER A 175 -4.39 -21.85 4.42
N ASN A 176 -4.08 -21.64 5.71
CA ASN A 176 -3.73 -22.75 6.62
C ASN A 176 -4.93 -23.66 6.94
N ILE A 177 -6.14 -23.13 6.94
CA ILE A 177 -7.36 -23.94 7.10
C ILE A 177 -7.55 -24.85 5.89
N LEU A 178 -7.29 -24.35 4.69
CA LEU A 178 -7.48 -25.10 3.43
C LEU A 178 -6.34 -26.07 3.15
N LEU A 179 -5.12 -25.71 3.54
CA LEU A 179 -3.90 -26.52 3.41
C LEU A 179 -3.21 -26.57 4.78
N PRO A 180 -3.65 -27.42 5.70
CA PRO A 180 -3.01 -27.59 7.00
C PRO A 180 -1.61 -28.20 6.85
N ASP A 181 -0.78 -28.00 7.87
CA ASP A 181 0.53 -28.66 8.03
C ASP A 181 1.53 -28.43 6.89
N ARG A 182 1.45 -27.28 6.21
CA ARG A 182 2.39 -26.93 5.14
C ARG A 182 3.84 -26.87 5.66
N ASN A 183 4.74 -27.60 5.00
CA ASN A 183 6.17 -27.53 5.29
C ASN A 183 6.79 -26.27 4.67
N VAL A 184 6.81 -25.17 5.43
CA VAL A 184 7.36 -23.89 4.96
C VAL A 184 8.86 -23.86 5.12
N CYS A 185 9.61 -23.88 3.99
CA CYS A 185 11.06 -23.91 3.94
C CYS A 185 11.70 -22.57 3.58
N PHE A 186 10.99 -21.69 2.90
CA PHE A 186 11.48 -20.35 2.51
C PHE A 186 10.49 -19.26 2.94
N ARG A 187 11.02 -18.19 3.53
CA ARG A 187 10.25 -17.03 3.98
C ARG A 187 10.91 -15.75 3.50
N SER A 188 10.15 -14.86 2.87
CA SER A 188 10.62 -13.55 2.43
C SER A 188 9.52 -12.50 2.58
N ASP A 189 9.90 -11.25 2.73
CA ASP A 189 9.05 -10.06 2.64
C ASP A 189 8.95 -9.53 1.20
N SER A 190 9.71 -10.10 0.26
CA SER A 190 9.68 -9.77 -1.16
C SER A 190 8.95 -10.85 -1.96
N LEU A 191 7.83 -10.49 -2.57
CA LEU A 191 7.08 -11.38 -3.48
C LEU A 191 7.90 -11.77 -4.71
N LEU A 192 8.69 -10.85 -5.25
CA LEU A 192 9.54 -11.16 -6.41
C LEU A 192 10.61 -12.20 -6.05
N SER A 193 11.19 -12.11 -4.85
CA SER A 193 12.13 -13.13 -4.36
C SER A 193 11.44 -14.48 -4.17
N ILE A 194 10.20 -14.49 -3.66
CA ILE A 194 9.40 -15.72 -3.54
C ILE A 194 9.14 -16.33 -4.92
N MET A 195 8.69 -15.54 -5.88
CA MET A 195 8.39 -16.02 -7.24
C MET A 195 9.67 -16.53 -7.94
N ASN A 196 10.79 -15.85 -7.77
CA ASN A 196 12.06 -16.28 -8.34
C ASN A 196 12.53 -17.62 -7.76
N ILE A 197 12.47 -17.80 -6.43
CA ILE A 197 12.87 -19.06 -5.80
C ILE A 197 11.95 -20.23 -6.18
N ILE A 198 10.65 -19.98 -6.34
CA ILE A 198 9.70 -20.97 -6.87
C ILE A 198 10.12 -21.43 -8.27
N GLY A 199 10.48 -20.50 -9.15
CA GLY A 199 10.82 -20.81 -10.53
C GLY A 199 12.11 -21.64 -10.72
N VAL A 200 13.04 -21.56 -9.75
CA VAL A 200 14.35 -22.25 -9.82
C VAL A 200 14.48 -23.41 -8.84
N SER A 201 13.42 -23.82 -8.18
CA SER A 201 13.42 -24.91 -7.19
C SER A 201 12.16 -25.78 -7.27
N ASP A 202 12.06 -26.78 -6.39
CA ASP A 202 10.87 -27.60 -6.19
C ASP A 202 9.95 -27.04 -5.09
N LEU A 203 10.06 -25.75 -4.76
CA LEU A 203 9.16 -25.08 -3.83
C LEU A 203 7.89 -24.62 -4.55
N ILE A 204 6.80 -24.60 -3.81
CA ILE A 204 5.53 -24.06 -4.27
C ILE A 204 5.06 -22.91 -3.38
N GLY A 205 4.18 -22.05 -3.86
CA GLY A 205 3.70 -20.94 -3.03
C GLY A 205 2.54 -20.18 -3.63
N PHE A 206 1.79 -19.52 -2.75
CA PHE A 206 0.75 -18.61 -3.18
C PHE A 206 1.36 -17.31 -3.69
N VAL A 207 0.92 -16.91 -4.87
CA VAL A 207 1.32 -15.66 -5.51
C VAL A 207 0.09 -14.94 -6.06
N PRO A 208 0.11 -13.60 -6.13
CA PRO A 208 -0.98 -12.85 -6.75
C PRO A 208 -1.07 -13.15 -8.24
N THR A 209 -2.27 -13.43 -8.72
CA THR A 209 -2.53 -13.74 -10.13
C THR A 209 -1.97 -12.66 -11.06
N ILE A 210 -2.09 -11.41 -10.69
CA ILE A 210 -1.62 -10.28 -11.53
C ILE A 210 -0.10 -10.28 -11.72
N LEU A 211 0.67 -10.58 -10.68
CA LEU A 211 2.11 -10.71 -10.78
C LEU A 211 2.52 -12.01 -11.51
N PHE A 212 1.81 -13.09 -11.22
CA PHE A 212 2.03 -14.36 -11.93
C PHE A 212 1.88 -14.18 -13.44
N GLU A 213 0.76 -13.62 -13.90
CA GLU A 213 0.53 -13.41 -15.36
C GLU A 213 1.61 -12.54 -15.99
N ARG A 214 2.12 -11.56 -15.27
CA ARG A 214 3.17 -10.66 -15.78
C ARG A 214 4.54 -11.32 -15.87
N TYR A 215 4.88 -12.19 -14.93
CA TYR A 215 6.26 -12.73 -14.77
C TYR A 215 6.40 -14.22 -15.01
N LYS A 216 5.31 -14.98 -15.21
CA LYS A 216 5.33 -16.45 -15.31
C LYS A 216 6.32 -16.97 -16.33
N ASP A 217 6.46 -16.35 -17.49
CA ASP A 217 7.35 -16.80 -18.53
C ASP A 217 8.82 -16.46 -18.25
N HIS A 218 9.08 -15.30 -17.66
CA HIS A 218 10.42 -14.88 -17.29
C HIS A 218 10.97 -15.63 -16.08
N LEU A 219 10.11 -16.03 -15.16
CA LEU A 219 10.47 -16.73 -13.92
C LEU A 219 10.20 -18.24 -14.01
N ASN A 220 9.87 -18.77 -15.18
CA ASN A 220 9.63 -20.20 -15.40
C ASN A 220 8.54 -20.80 -14.49
N LEU A 221 7.44 -20.05 -14.32
CA LEU A 221 6.34 -20.43 -13.42
C LEU A 221 5.15 -21.02 -14.18
N LYS A 222 4.48 -22.00 -13.54
CA LYS A 222 3.13 -22.44 -13.90
C LYS A 222 2.20 -22.39 -12.68
N SER A 223 0.90 -22.25 -12.93
CA SER A 223 -0.13 -22.35 -11.91
C SER A 223 -0.57 -23.80 -11.69
N ILE A 224 -0.95 -24.11 -10.48
CA ILE A 224 -1.51 -25.39 -10.09
C ILE A 224 -3.01 -25.21 -9.85
N SER A 225 -3.82 -25.97 -10.57
CA SER A 225 -5.27 -26.01 -10.32
C SER A 225 -5.55 -26.71 -8.98
N LEU A 226 -6.25 -26.01 -8.09
CA LEU A 226 -6.59 -26.50 -6.75
C LEU A 226 -8.02 -27.02 -6.71
N PRO A 227 -8.36 -27.99 -5.82
CA PRO A 227 -9.73 -28.47 -5.61
C PRO A 227 -10.61 -27.45 -4.87
N PHE A 228 -10.10 -26.28 -4.55
CA PHE A 228 -10.79 -25.16 -3.90
C PHE A 228 -10.33 -23.82 -4.46
N ALA A 229 -11.12 -22.77 -4.26
CA ALA A 229 -10.72 -21.40 -4.59
C ALA A 229 -9.81 -20.84 -3.49
N PRO A 230 -8.60 -20.35 -3.82
CA PRO A 230 -7.76 -19.66 -2.85
C PRO A 230 -8.46 -18.44 -2.26
N PRO A 231 -8.21 -18.08 -0.99
CA PRO A 231 -8.69 -16.84 -0.43
C PRO A 231 -8.20 -15.63 -1.24
N GLN A 232 -8.96 -14.56 -1.21
CA GLN A 232 -8.59 -13.28 -1.83
C GLN A 232 -8.11 -12.30 -0.78
N VAL A 233 -7.32 -11.33 -1.19
CA VAL A 233 -6.87 -10.24 -0.31
C VAL A 233 -7.52 -8.94 -0.76
N ASP A 234 -8.26 -8.30 0.16
CA ASP A 234 -8.83 -6.97 -0.10
C ASP A 234 -7.71 -5.89 -0.06
N VAL A 235 -7.78 -4.95 -0.98
CA VAL A 235 -6.93 -3.76 -1.01
C VAL A 235 -7.80 -2.55 -0.77
N TYR A 236 -7.37 -1.70 0.13
CA TYR A 236 -8.03 -0.45 0.50
C TYR A 236 -7.19 0.73 0.04
N MET A 237 -7.87 1.75 -0.44
CA MET A 237 -7.31 3.05 -0.76
C MET A 237 -7.65 4.02 0.38
N LEU A 238 -6.65 4.69 0.90
CA LEU A 238 -6.72 5.55 2.08
C LEU A 238 -6.20 6.94 1.74
N TYR A 239 -6.91 7.98 2.12
CA TYR A 239 -6.45 9.36 2.03
C TYR A 239 -7.10 10.23 3.10
N ASN A 240 -6.48 11.37 3.42
CA ASN A 240 -7.04 12.29 4.38
C ASN A 240 -8.30 12.96 3.82
N ARG A 241 -9.41 12.95 4.57
CA ARG A 241 -10.69 13.52 4.14
C ARG A 241 -10.58 15.00 3.80
N SER A 242 -9.78 15.78 4.54
CA SER A 242 -9.59 17.20 4.28
C SER A 242 -8.82 17.48 2.98
N ALA A 243 -8.09 16.49 2.43
CA ALA A 243 -7.41 16.66 1.15
C ALA A 243 -8.41 16.88 -0.02
N LEU A 244 -9.65 16.40 0.11
CA LEU A 244 -10.72 16.66 -0.87
C LEU A 244 -11.11 18.13 -0.99
N ASN A 245 -10.72 19.00 -0.05
CA ASN A 245 -10.91 20.45 -0.17
C ASN A 245 -10.00 21.06 -1.26
N SER A 246 -8.91 20.35 -1.64
CA SER A 246 -8.09 20.73 -2.79
C SER A 246 -8.69 20.20 -4.08
N SER A 247 -8.99 21.10 -5.02
CA SER A 247 -9.51 20.73 -6.35
C SER A 247 -8.51 19.85 -7.12
N VAL A 248 -7.21 20.06 -6.90
CA VAL A 248 -6.13 19.28 -7.50
C VAL A 248 -6.16 17.83 -7.01
N PHE A 249 -6.31 17.64 -5.69
CA PHE A 249 -6.39 16.31 -5.10
C PHE A 249 -7.70 15.60 -5.46
N SER A 250 -8.84 16.31 -5.46
CA SER A 250 -10.12 15.73 -5.87
C SER A 250 -10.08 15.22 -7.30
N GLN A 251 -9.54 15.99 -8.24
CA GLN A 251 -9.35 15.56 -9.63
C GLN A 251 -8.40 14.36 -9.74
N PHE A 252 -7.38 14.31 -8.89
CA PHE A 252 -6.46 13.17 -8.84
C PHE A 252 -7.19 11.90 -8.37
N ILE A 253 -7.97 11.96 -7.30
CA ILE A 253 -8.75 10.82 -6.79
C ILE A 253 -9.82 10.38 -7.78
N GLU A 254 -10.55 11.31 -8.40
CA GLU A 254 -11.55 10.99 -9.43
C GLU A 254 -10.95 10.16 -10.57
N LYS A 255 -9.74 10.50 -11.05
CA LYS A 255 -9.04 9.71 -12.07
C LYS A 255 -8.74 8.27 -11.59
N ILE A 256 -8.45 8.09 -10.29
CA ILE A 256 -8.17 6.76 -9.70
C ILE A 256 -9.45 5.92 -9.57
N GLU A 257 -10.59 6.53 -9.26
CA GLU A 257 -11.85 5.82 -9.01
C GLU A 257 -12.59 5.42 -10.30
N VAL A 258 -12.38 6.16 -11.39
CA VAL A 258 -13.09 5.95 -12.68
C VAL A 258 -12.52 4.76 -13.48
N GLU A 259 -11.28 4.35 -13.28
CA GLU A 259 -10.66 3.19 -13.93
C GLU A 259 -10.79 1.90 -13.08
#